data_9a8e2893a186eaa7dc5633aea3a1a0e4
#
_entry.id   9a8e2893a186eaa7dc5633aea3a1a0e4
#
_cell.length_a   1.000
_cell.length_b   1.000
_cell.length_c   1.000
_cell.angle_alpha   90.00
_cell.angle_beta   90.00
_cell.angle_gamma   90.00
#
_symmetry.space_group_name_H-M   'P 1'
#
loop_
_entity.id
_entity.type
_entity.pdbx_description
1 polymer ?
#
loop_
_entity_poly.entity_id
_entity_poly.type
_entity_poly.pdbx_seq_one_letter_code
_entity_poly.pdbx_strand_id
1 'polypeptide(L)'
;MTQAPSIGLVEVPEVDLRASNGVSWHNLSQGIPMISKQILMSQLQSGGFDTQLVNLRDGEEEEEYDQIEWGGQTLQKILVGKKISSVDPDAYDSWGVTINFTRQRESACKTIEHLASTGKPVVVGGSDAIGSPDLYLQAGATAIVKDKSGGGNWAIFDHVLGRPERQKLSGVLFPDGTEYPKGFPGLHPEDWPLPSLDLVKACFGDKHTYNDMPLLPHGSVFVDMGCDRKCDFCQTPSYRLGYLRMSPKRSLEWFEIQKEAGARGVQSYSDQFLGRILFEGGRQEILDIVNGLREREIPIAWSNGLELKKATLGRAIRPDGDLTPDRELIQALWGWDGKVGCFHSYIPAERPIVGRESYHKLMPWQEHCNIIRAIASTGVPRVGYGVIVGLPDDDHDSLLYLEEAIFKLYQDVKAINPEIDFKIRPVSISPFAGTPQDQQIRELGLLAFEDPAILGGFWTPCANTKHMSYLEVSEWQIRLMNLADKYEIFNLTHENVGKEVEIAS
;
A
#
# COMPACT_ATOMS: atom_id res chain seq x y z
N MET A 1 -27.26 -19.57 25.88
CA MET A 1 -26.41 -18.53 25.28
C MET A 1 -26.60 -18.65 23.78
N THR A 2 -27.07 -17.63 23.11
CA THR A 2 -27.13 -17.61 21.64
C THR A 2 -25.70 -17.68 21.12
N GLN A 3 -25.43 -18.54 20.16
CA GLN A 3 -24.12 -18.68 19.53
C GLN A 3 -23.70 -17.32 18.93
N ALA A 4 -22.41 -16.96 19.04
CA ALA A 4 -21.88 -15.78 18.39
C ALA A 4 -22.06 -15.89 16.88
N PRO A 5 -22.53 -14.85 16.17
CA PRO A 5 -22.66 -14.93 14.73
C PRO A 5 -21.29 -15.05 14.08
N SER A 6 -21.24 -15.90 13.06
CA SER A 6 -20.03 -16.21 12.31
C SER A 6 -19.84 -15.27 11.11
N ILE A 7 -18.61 -14.79 10.92
CA ILE A 7 -18.23 -13.90 9.81
C ILE A 7 -17.01 -14.46 9.09
N GLY A 8 -17.15 -14.73 7.80
CA GLY A 8 -16.04 -15.05 6.92
C GLY A 8 -15.40 -13.76 6.36
N LEU A 9 -14.16 -13.44 6.73
CA LEU A 9 -13.39 -12.34 6.12
C LEU A 9 -12.53 -12.86 4.97
N VAL A 10 -12.87 -12.41 3.76
CA VAL A 10 -12.26 -12.94 2.54
C VAL A 10 -11.09 -12.06 2.08
N GLU A 11 -9.96 -12.69 1.77
CA GLU A 11 -8.92 -12.14 0.91
C GLU A 11 -9.13 -12.75 -0.48
N VAL A 12 -9.37 -11.88 -1.48
CA VAL A 12 -9.72 -12.32 -2.84
C VAL A 12 -8.50 -12.86 -3.60
N PRO A 13 -8.70 -13.72 -4.64
CA PRO A 13 -7.60 -14.14 -5.51
C PRO A 13 -6.91 -12.94 -6.17
N GLU A 14 -5.62 -13.07 -6.48
CA GLU A 14 -4.89 -12.06 -7.26
C GLU A 14 -5.32 -12.09 -8.72
N VAL A 15 -5.18 -10.92 -9.37
CA VAL A 15 -5.32 -10.79 -10.82
C VAL A 15 -3.92 -10.66 -11.41
N ASP A 16 -3.56 -11.55 -12.33
CA ASP A 16 -2.35 -11.46 -13.14
C ASP A 16 -2.69 -11.02 -14.57
N LEU A 17 -1.76 -10.27 -15.17
CA LEU A 17 -1.72 -10.03 -16.61
C LEU A 17 -0.54 -10.79 -17.18
N ARG A 18 -0.79 -11.75 -18.07
CA ARG A 18 0.24 -12.63 -18.59
C ARG A 18 0.37 -12.50 -20.10
N ALA A 19 1.57 -12.23 -20.57
CA ALA A 19 1.89 -12.21 -22.00
C ALA A 19 1.89 -13.63 -22.58
N SER A 20 1.84 -13.75 -23.90
CA SER A 20 1.82 -15.02 -24.63
C SER A 20 3.06 -15.91 -24.36
N ASN A 21 4.17 -15.33 -23.93
CA ASN A 21 5.38 -16.04 -23.51
C ASN A 21 5.34 -16.54 -22.06
N GLY A 22 4.22 -16.38 -21.35
CA GLY A 22 4.04 -16.80 -19.96
C GLY A 22 4.56 -15.79 -18.92
N VAL A 23 5.10 -14.63 -19.34
CA VAL A 23 5.65 -13.62 -18.42
C VAL A 23 4.52 -12.86 -17.73
N SER A 24 4.56 -12.80 -16.40
CA SER A 24 3.65 -11.98 -15.59
C SER A 24 4.03 -10.50 -15.68
N TRP A 25 3.02 -9.65 -15.92
CA TRP A 25 3.15 -8.19 -16.01
C TRP A 25 2.70 -7.48 -14.74
N HIS A 26 2.12 -8.20 -13.78
CA HIS A 26 1.62 -7.62 -12.54
C HIS A 26 2.59 -7.68 -11.37
N ASN A 27 3.72 -8.38 -11.53
CA ASN A 27 4.66 -8.57 -10.43
C ASN A 27 3.91 -9.04 -9.16
N LEU A 28 3.30 -10.23 -9.26
CA LEU A 28 2.46 -10.77 -8.21
C LEU A 28 3.27 -11.02 -6.93
N SER A 29 3.03 -10.21 -5.94
CA SER A 29 3.55 -10.43 -4.60
C SER A 29 2.54 -11.24 -3.80
N GLN A 30 2.57 -12.56 -3.91
CA GLN A 30 1.65 -13.44 -3.20
C GLN A 30 1.80 -13.40 -1.67
N GLY A 31 2.87 -12.84 -1.16
CA GLY A 31 3.17 -12.80 0.26
C GLY A 31 3.01 -11.44 0.93
N ILE A 32 2.26 -10.50 0.37
CA ILE A 32 2.00 -9.23 1.09
C ILE A 32 1.22 -9.55 2.37
N PRO A 33 1.73 -9.14 3.55
CA PRO A 33 1.02 -9.34 4.80
C PRO A 33 -0.38 -8.72 4.77
N MET A 34 -1.37 -9.48 5.23
CA MET A 34 -2.76 -9.04 5.25
C MET A 34 -3.05 -8.16 6.48
N ILE A 35 -2.40 -6.99 6.56
CA ILE A 35 -2.52 -6.11 7.73
C ILE A 35 -3.96 -5.66 8.02
N SER A 36 -4.77 -5.42 6.97
CA SER A 36 -6.18 -5.06 7.14
C SER A 36 -6.98 -6.18 7.83
N LYS A 37 -6.62 -7.45 7.58
CA LYS A 37 -7.29 -8.59 8.20
C LYS A 37 -6.91 -8.70 9.69
N GLN A 38 -5.66 -8.41 10.06
CA GLN A 38 -5.28 -8.36 11.48
C GLN A 38 -6.14 -7.34 12.24
N ILE A 39 -6.31 -6.14 11.68
CA ILE A 39 -7.09 -5.07 12.31
C ILE A 39 -8.58 -5.43 12.37
N LEU A 40 -9.18 -5.79 11.22
CA LEU A 40 -10.62 -6.03 11.12
C LEU A 40 -11.07 -7.25 11.96
N MET A 41 -10.34 -8.35 11.89
CA MET A 41 -10.68 -9.55 12.67
C MET A 41 -10.58 -9.28 14.17
N SER A 42 -9.51 -8.62 14.62
CA SER A 42 -9.38 -8.26 16.04
C SER A 42 -10.51 -7.35 16.53
N GLN A 43 -10.92 -6.37 15.72
CA GLN A 43 -12.05 -5.51 16.03
C GLN A 43 -13.36 -6.30 16.10
N LEU A 44 -13.66 -7.14 15.12
CA LEU A 44 -14.89 -7.93 15.09
C LEU A 44 -14.94 -8.96 16.23
N GLN A 45 -13.82 -9.66 16.48
CA GLN A 45 -13.72 -10.60 17.59
C GLN A 45 -13.94 -9.91 18.94
N SER A 46 -13.36 -8.73 19.17
CA SER A 46 -13.62 -7.94 20.39
C SER A 46 -15.07 -7.48 20.51
N GLY A 47 -15.79 -7.38 19.39
CA GLY A 47 -17.23 -7.14 19.32
C GLY A 47 -18.09 -8.38 19.53
N GLY A 48 -17.50 -9.55 19.81
CA GLY A 48 -18.23 -10.79 20.06
C GLY A 48 -18.74 -11.47 18.79
N PHE A 49 -18.10 -11.26 17.63
CA PHE A 49 -18.33 -12.02 16.43
C PHE A 49 -17.31 -13.16 16.32
N ASP A 50 -17.74 -14.33 15.88
CA ASP A 50 -16.85 -15.44 15.52
C ASP A 50 -16.33 -15.19 14.10
N THR A 51 -15.07 -14.76 13.99
CA THR A 51 -14.52 -14.28 12.71
C THR A 51 -13.42 -15.19 12.22
N GLN A 52 -13.53 -15.67 10.99
CA GLN A 52 -12.61 -16.57 10.32
C GLN A 52 -11.99 -15.91 9.08
N LEU A 53 -10.71 -16.16 8.84
CA LEU A 53 -10.03 -15.74 7.61
C LEU A 53 -10.23 -16.76 6.51
N VAL A 54 -10.81 -16.34 5.38
CA VAL A 54 -10.94 -17.12 4.15
C VAL A 54 -9.96 -16.55 3.13
N ASN A 55 -8.76 -17.15 3.08
CA ASN A 55 -7.70 -16.68 2.21
C ASN A 55 -7.72 -17.39 0.85
N LEU A 56 -8.33 -16.75 -0.16
CA LEU A 56 -8.36 -17.25 -1.54
C LEU A 56 -7.07 -16.94 -2.30
N ARG A 57 -6.25 -16.04 -1.80
CA ARG A 57 -4.94 -15.73 -2.35
C ARG A 57 -3.91 -16.82 -2.07
N ASP A 58 -4.15 -17.66 -1.04
CA ASP A 58 -3.28 -18.76 -0.65
C ASP A 58 -3.52 -19.99 -1.54
N GLY A 59 -2.98 -20.00 -2.73
CA GLY A 59 -3.10 -21.09 -3.70
C GLY A 59 -2.28 -20.80 -4.95
N GLU A 60 -2.14 -21.82 -5.79
CA GLU A 60 -1.39 -21.75 -7.06
C GLU A 60 -2.29 -22.11 -8.25
N GLU A 61 -3.60 -22.20 -8.02
CA GLU A 61 -4.54 -22.47 -9.10
C GLU A 61 -4.65 -21.23 -9.99
N GLU A 62 -4.75 -21.46 -11.29
CA GLU A 62 -4.87 -20.41 -12.30
C GLU A 62 -6.19 -20.59 -13.05
N GLU A 63 -6.90 -19.48 -13.25
CA GLU A 63 -8.15 -19.44 -14.02
C GLU A 63 -8.09 -18.27 -15.01
N GLU A 64 -7.88 -18.58 -16.29
CA GLU A 64 -8.00 -17.60 -17.36
C GLU A 64 -9.47 -17.20 -17.51
N TYR A 65 -9.77 -15.89 -17.56
CA TYR A 65 -11.16 -15.43 -17.62
C TYR A 65 -11.41 -14.34 -18.66
N ASP A 66 -10.38 -13.65 -19.13
CA ASP A 66 -10.51 -12.58 -20.13
C ASP A 66 -9.13 -12.25 -20.74
N GLN A 67 -9.10 -11.33 -21.70
CA GLN A 67 -7.87 -10.83 -22.32
C GLN A 67 -7.99 -9.35 -22.64
N ILE A 68 -6.84 -8.66 -22.74
CA ILE A 68 -6.79 -7.26 -23.11
C ILE A 68 -5.60 -6.97 -24.01
N GLU A 69 -5.80 -6.05 -24.97
CA GLU A 69 -4.71 -5.53 -25.81
C GLU A 69 -4.01 -4.38 -25.11
N TRP A 70 -2.69 -4.49 -24.93
CA TRP A 70 -1.86 -3.43 -24.39
C TRP A 70 -0.52 -3.40 -25.14
N GLY A 71 -0.12 -2.22 -25.67
CA GLY A 71 1.16 -2.06 -26.35
C GLY A 71 1.35 -2.96 -27.59
N GLY A 72 0.27 -3.35 -28.27
CA GLY A 72 0.33 -4.27 -29.41
C GLY A 72 0.51 -5.73 -29.02
N GLN A 73 0.36 -6.06 -27.74
CA GLN A 73 0.41 -7.42 -27.22
C GLN A 73 -0.94 -7.78 -26.60
N THR A 74 -1.40 -9.01 -26.82
CA THR A 74 -2.53 -9.58 -26.12
C THR A 74 -2.07 -10.11 -24.76
N LEU A 75 -2.61 -9.58 -23.66
CA LEU A 75 -2.36 -10.04 -22.31
C LEU A 75 -3.56 -10.84 -21.79
N GLN A 76 -3.31 -12.04 -21.29
CA GLN A 76 -4.32 -12.88 -20.66
C GLN A 76 -4.55 -12.40 -19.23
N LYS A 77 -5.84 -12.26 -18.84
CA LYS A 77 -6.23 -11.99 -17.46
C LYS A 77 -6.45 -13.31 -16.74
N ILE A 78 -5.74 -13.50 -15.64
CA ILE A 78 -5.72 -14.77 -14.91
C ILE A 78 -6.01 -14.49 -13.44
N LEU A 79 -6.96 -15.24 -12.84
CA LEU A 79 -7.08 -15.31 -11.39
C LEU A 79 -6.07 -16.32 -10.85
N VAL A 80 -5.28 -15.91 -9.89
CA VAL A 80 -4.26 -16.74 -9.24
C VAL A 80 -4.61 -16.88 -7.75
N GLY A 81 -4.69 -18.12 -7.29
CA GLY A 81 -5.06 -18.44 -5.92
C GLY A 81 -6.00 -19.64 -5.85
N LYS A 82 -6.77 -19.76 -4.78
CA LYS A 82 -7.85 -20.76 -4.68
C LYS A 82 -9.06 -20.32 -5.52
N LYS A 83 -9.74 -21.27 -6.13
CA LYS A 83 -10.97 -20.98 -6.89
C LYS A 83 -12.03 -20.35 -5.99
N ILE A 84 -12.70 -19.32 -6.49
CA ILE A 84 -13.82 -18.67 -5.79
C ILE A 84 -14.92 -19.69 -5.49
N SER A 85 -15.20 -20.60 -6.44
CA SER A 85 -16.19 -21.67 -6.29
C SER A 85 -15.87 -22.72 -5.22
N SER A 86 -14.65 -22.73 -4.66
CA SER A 86 -14.29 -23.60 -3.54
C SER A 86 -14.84 -23.13 -2.19
N VAL A 87 -15.35 -21.91 -2.12
CA VAL A 87 -15.97 -21.35 -0.91
C VAL A 87 -17.45 -21.73 -0.90
N ASP A 88 -17.89 -22.34 0.19
CA ASP A 88 -19.32 -22.54 0.44
C ASP A 88 -19.94 -21.19 0.89
N PRO A 89 -20.81 -20.56 0.08
CA PRO A 89 -21.38 -19.26 0.39
C PRO A 89 -22.32 -19.28 1.61
N ASP A 90 -22.76 -20.45 2.07
CA ASP A 90 -23.57 -20.64 3.27
C ASP A 90 -22.77 -20.92 4.54
N ALA A 91 -21.42 -21.02 4.45
CA ALA A 91 -20.57 -21.41 5.57
C ALA A 91 -20.61 -20.44 6.78
N TYR A 92 -20.99 -19.19 6.55
CA TYR A 92 -21.04 -18.15 7.58
C TYR A 92 -22.38 -17.40 7.58
N ASP A 93 -22.69 -16.74 8.69
CA ASP A 93 -23.90 -15.91 8.80
C ASP A 93 -23.80 -14.63 7.96
N SER A 94 -22.58 -14.13 7.75
CA SER A 94 -22.26 -12.96 6.94
C SER A 94 -20.82 -13.02 6.41
N TRP A 95 -20.55 -12.25 5.36
CA TRP A 95 -19.26 -12.15 4.72
C TRP A 95 -18.70 -10.72 4.81
N GLY A 96 -17.37 -10.61 4.92
CA GLY A 96 -16.65 -9.36 4.78
C GLY A 96 -15.60 -9.47 3.68
N VAL A 97 -15.56 -8.50 2.76
CA VAL A 97 -14.58 -8.44 1.67
C VAL A 97 -13.85 -7.10 1.73
N THR A 98 -12.52 -7.12 1.70
CA THR A 98 -11.70 -5.90 1.74
C THR A 98 -10.93 -5.72 0.45
N ILE A 99 -11.16 -4.61 -0.26
CA ILE A 99 -10.54 -4.28 -1.54
C ILE A 99 -9.76 -2.97 -1.38
N ASN A 100 -8.45 -3.04 -1.50
CA ASN A 100 -7.58 -1.87 -1.37
C ASN A 100 -6.98 -1.41 -2.70
N PHE A 101 -6.94 -2.27 -3.72
CA PHE A 101 -6.27 -2.00 -4.99
C PHE A 101 -7.24 -2.16 -6.17
N THR A 102 -7.18 -1.22 -7.11
CA THR A 102 -8.02 -1.21 -8.31
C THR A 102 -7.91 -2.50 -9.12
N ARG A 103 -6.72 -3.10 -9.23
CA ARG A 103 -6.52 -4.37 -9.94
C ARG A 103 -7.31 -5.54 -9.36
N GLN A 104 -7.75 -5.48 -8.11
CA GLN A 104 -8.55 -6.52 -7.46
C GLN A 104 -10.06 -6.42 -7.79
N ARG A 105 -10.52 -5.40 -8.50
CA ARG A 105 -11.96 -5.14 -8.74
C ARG A 105 -12.68 -6.33 -9.32
N GLU A 106 -12.16 -6.90 -10.42
CA GLU A 106 -12.83 -8.00 -11.11
C GLU A 106 -12.90 -9.26 -10.26
N SER A 107 -11.77 -9.62 -9.62
CA SER A 107 -11.72 -10.73 -8.66
C SER A 107 -12.67 -10.50 -7.49
N ALA A 108 -12.73 -9.28 -6.98
CA ALA A 108 -13.63 -8.92 -5.88
C ALA A 108 -15.10 -8.98 -6.29
N CYS A 109 -15.47 -8.44 -7.45
CA CYS A 109 -16.86 -8.52 -7.93
C CYS A 109 -17.30 -9.97 -8.11
N LYS A 110 -16.51 -10.82 -8.77
CA LYS A 110 -16.79 -12.26 -8.90
C LYS A 110 -16.95 -12.95 -7.53
N THR A 111 -16.09 -12.59 -6.57
CA THR A 111 -16.17 -13.12 -5.20
C THR A 111 -17.45 -12.66 -4.50
N ILE A 112 -17.82 -11.38 -4.59
CA ILE A 112 -19.03 -10.84 -3.98
C ILE A 112 -20.29 -11.48 -4.60
N GLU A 113 -20.36 -11.60 -5.93
CA GLU A 113 -21.46 -12.27 -6.64
C GLU A 113 -21.65 -13.71 -6.16
N HIS A 114 -20.55 -14.45 -6.02
CA HIS A 114 -20.58 -15.82 -5.51
C HIS A 114 -21.10 -15.88 -4.07
N LEU A 115 -20.57 -15.05 -3.17
CA LEU A 115 -20.94 -15.04 -1.76
C LEU A 115 -22.38 -14.55 -1.52
N ALA A 116 -22.86 -13.61 -2.34
CA ALA A 116 -24.22 -13.09 -2.25
C ALA A 116 -25.28 -14.05 -2.85
N SER A 117 -24.89 -15.09 -3.60
CA SER A 117 -25.79 -15.98 -4.34
C SER A 117 -26.80 -16.72 -3.47
N THR A 118 -26.51 -16.91 -2.18
CA THR A 118 -27.42 -17.57 -1.20
C THR A 118 -28.23 -16.58 -0.36
N GLY A 119 -28.08 -15.26 -0.61
CA GLY A 119 -28.78 -14.22 0.14
C GLY A 119 -28.12 -13.88 1.48
N LYS A 120 -26.95 -14.44 1.79
CA LYS A 120 -26.16 -14.04 2.97
C LYS A 120 -25.64 -12.61 2.80
N PRO A 121 -25.63 -11.78 3.86
CA PRO A 121 -25.11 -10.43 3.78
C PRO A 121 -23.61 -10.42 3.43
N VAL A 122 -23.21 -9.53 2.52
CA VAL A 122 -21.82 -9.29 2.12
C VAL A 122 -21.49 -7.83 2.40
N VAL A 123 -20.64 -7.58 3.39
CA VAL A 123 -20.14 -6.24 3.77
C VAL A 123 -18.80 -5.99 3.10
N VAL A 124 -18.70 -4.91 2.34
CA VAL A 124 -17.51 -4.61 1.53
C VAL A 124 -16.84 -3.33 2.01
N GLY A 125 -15.53 -3.34 2.12
CA GLY A 125 -14.74 -2.19 2.53
C GLY A 125 -13.39 -2.12 1.83
N GLY A 126 -12.57 -1.15 2.23
CA GLY A 126 -11.25 -0.89 1.65
C GLY A 126 -11.21 0.35 0.78
N SER A 127 -10.00 0.73 0.38
CA SER A 127 -9.75 2.01 -0.31
C SER A 127 -10.46 2.11 -1.66
N ASP A 128 -10.45 1.02 -2.43
CA ASP A 128 -11.09 1.00 -3.74
C ASP A 128 -12.62 0.98 -3.62
N ALA A 129 -13.18 0.25 -2.63
CA ALA A 129 -14.60 0.24 -2.35
C ALA A 129 -15.14 1.62 -1.91
N ILE A 130 -14.34 2.40 -1.19
CA ILE A 130 -14.69 3.79 -0.82
C ILE A 130 -14.72 4.68 -2.07
N GLY A 131 -13.78 4.50 -3.00
CA GLY A 131 -13.67 5.28 -4.22
C GLY A 131 -14.67 4.91 -5.32
N SER A 132 -15.11 3.65 -5.37
CA SER A 132 -16.01 3.11 -6.41
C SER A 132 -17.12 2.24 -5.81
N PRO A 133 -17.96 2.77 -4.89
CA PRO A 133 -18.91 1.96 -4.12
C PRO A 133 -19.98 1.29 -5.01
N ASP A 134 -20.47 1.98 -6.04
CA ASP A 134 -21.57 1.49 -6.89
C ASP A 134 -21.22 0.19 -7.61
N LEU A 135 -19.94 0.02 -7.96
CA LEU A 135 -19.45 -1.19 -8.60
C LEU A 135 -19.70 -2.43 -7.74
N TYR A 136 -19.40 -2.33 -6.45
CA TYR A 136 -19.56 -3.45 -5.51
C TYR A 136 -21.00 -3.66 -5.05
N LEU A 137 -21.80 -2.59 -4.98
CA LEU A 137 -23.24 -2.71 -4.75
C LEU A 137 -23.93 -3.44 -5.91
N GLN A 138 -23.53 -3.17 -7.18
CA GLN A 138 -24.02 -3.88 -8.35
C GLN A 138 -23.61 -5.37 -8.35
N ALA A 139 -22.43 -5.70 -7.81
CA ALA A 139 -21.99 -7.09 -7.63
C ALA A 139 -22.71 -7.83 -6.50
N GLY A 140 -23.60 -7.18 -5.75
CA GLY A 140 -24.42 -7.81 -4.71
C GLY A 140 -23.97 -7.51 -3.27
N ALA A 141 -23.10 -6.53 -3.05
CA ALA A 141 -22.76 -6.11 -1.69
C ALA A 141 -24.01 -5.57 -0.96
N THR A 142 -24.20 -6.02 0.27
CA THR A 142 -25.29 -5.57 1.15
C THR A 142 -24.99 -4.20 1.76
N ALA A 143 -23.73 -3.89 1.98
CA ALA A 143 -23.28 -2.61 2.52
C ALA A 143 -21.84 -2.30 2.13
N ILE A 144 -21.55 -1.01 1.90
CA ILE A 144 -20.19 -0.51 1.67
C ILE A 144 -19.72 0.27 2.90
N VAL A 145 -18.60 -0.16 3.50
CA VAL A 145 -17.97 0.56 4.62
C VAL A 145 -17.16 1.73 4.08
N LYS A 146 -17.55 2.95 4.45
CA LYS A 146 -16.89 4.22 4.05
C LYS A 146 -15.97 4.77 5.14
N ASP A 147 -16.00 4.19 6.34
CA ASP A 147 -15.13 4.57 7.45
C ASP A 147 -13.85 3.72 7.48
N LYS A 148 -12.74 4.29 7.02
CA LYS A 148 -11.43 3.63 7.01
C LYS A 148 -10.90 3.31 8.43
N SER A 149 -11.40 3.97 9.48
CA SER A 149 -10.99 3.70 10.87
C SER A 149 -11.62 2.43 11.45
N GLY A 150 -12.70 1.94 10.84
CA GLY A 150 -13.46 0.78 11.31
C GLY A 150 -14.37 1.03 12.48
N GLY A 151 -14.58 2.29 12.91
CA GLY A 151 -15.42 2.62 14.06
C GLY A 151 -16.89 2.21 13.92
N GLY A 152 -17.39 2.08 12.69
CA GLY A 152 -18.74 1.63 12.39
C GLY A 152 -18.92 0.11 12.22
N ASN A 153 -17.86 -0.68 12.23
CA ASN A 153 -17.92 -2.09 11.82
C ASN A 153 -18.92 -2.92 12.66
N TRP A 154 -18.94 -2.75 13.97
CA TRP A 154 -19.88 -3.52 14.82
C TRP A 154 -21.33 -3.20 14.51
N ALA A 155 -21.68 -1.91 14.38
CA ALA A 155 -23.02 -1.49 14.05
C ALA A 155 -23.49 -2.00 12.69
N ILE A 156 -22.58 -1.98 11.70
CA ILE A 156 -22.88 -2.44 10.34
C ILE A 156 -23.18 -3.95 10.35
N PHE A 157 -22.36 -4.77 10.99
CA PHE A 157 -22.59 -6.21 11.08
C PHE A 157 -23.80 -6.55 11.94
N ASP A 158 -24.05 -5.86 13.06
CA ASP A 158 -25.30 -6.02 13.83
C ASP A 158 -26.54 -5.72 12.96
N HIS A 159 -26.49 -4.62 12.18
CA HIS A 159 -27.58 -4.21 11.31
C HIS A 159 -27.89 -5.25 10.22
N VAL A 160 -26.88 -5.66 9.43
CA VAL A 160 -27.09 -6.61 8.32
C VAL A 160 -27.47 -8.01 8.80
N LEU A 161 -27.15 -8.36 10.02
CA LEU A 161 -27.55 -9.61 10.69
C LEU A 161 -28.89 -9.54 11.44
N GLY A 162 -29.57 -8.39 11.40
CA GLY A 162 -30.85 -8.18 12.10
C GLY A 162 -30.74 -8.25 13.63
N ARG A 163 -29.57 -7.91 14.20
CA ARG A 163 -29.31 -7.89 15.64
C ARG A 163 -29.64 -6.53 16.24
N PRO A 164 -29.86 -6.45 17.56
CA PRO A 164 -29.97 -5.17 18.24
C PRO A 164 -28.71 -4.33 18.04
N GLU A 165 -28.89 -3.11 17.55
CA GLU A 165 -27.78 -2.18 17.31
C GLU A 165 -27.16 -1.74 18.65
N ARG A 166 -25.89 -2.07 18.86
CA ARG A 166 -25.09 -1.64 20.03
C ARG A 166 -24.53 -0.22 19.87
N GLN A 167 -24.44 0.23 18.64
CA GLN A 167 -23.93 1.54 18.25
C GLN A 167 -24.77 2.07 17.08
N LYS A 168 -24.78 3.38 16.88
CA LYS A 168 -25.41 4.00 15.72
C LYS A 168 -24.64 3.68 14.45
N LEU A 169 -25.35 3.43 13.36
CA LEU A 169 -24.75 3.31 12.03
C LEU A 169 -23.95 4.56 11.67
N SER A 170 -22.76 4.35 11.17
CA SER A 170 -21.83 5.42 10.78
C SER A 170 -20.88 4.92 9.68
N GLY A 171 -20.60 5.76 8.68
CA GLY A 171 -19.67 5.45 7.61
C GLY A 171 -20.09 4.25 6.78
N VAL A 172 -21.35 4.18 6.37
CA VAL A 172 -21.88 3.07 5.57
C VAL A 172 -22.84 3.58 4.49
N LEU A 173 -22.80 2.93 3.32
CA LEU A 173 -23.70 3.14 2.20
C LEU A 173 -24.41 1.81 1.88
N PHE A 174 -25.74 1.85 1.68
CA PHE A 174 -26.60 0.72 1.33
C PHE A 174 -27.04 0.77 -0.14
N PRO A 175 -27.53 -0.37 -0.72
CA PRO A 175 -27.96 -0.45 -2.12
C PRO A 175 -29.12 0.48 -2.49
N ASP A 176 -29.97 0.83 -1.55
CA ASP A 176 -31.10 1.77 -1.76
C ASP A 176 -30.65 3.25 -1.79
N GLY A 177 -29.36 3.52 -1.70
CA GLY A 177 -28.78 4.86 -1.64
C GLY A 177 -28.77 5.48 -0.25
N THR A 178 -29.29 4.79 0.78
CA THR A 178 -29.21 5.28 2.16
C THR A 178 -27.75 5.33 2.62
N GLU A 179 -27.27 6.51 2.98
CA GLU A 179 -25.92 6.74 3.47
C GLU A 179 -25.92 7.31 4.89
N TYR A 180 -25.13 6.69 5.76
CA TYR A 180 -24.85 7.21 7.09
C TYR A 180 -23.42 7.78 7.10
N PRO A 181 -23.27 9.12 7.19
CA PRO A 181 -21.96 9.74 7.18
C PRO A 181 -21.05 9.21 8.28
N LYS A 182 -19.77 9.20 8.00
CA LYS A 182 -18.76 8.82 8.98
C LYS A 182 -18.80 9.78 10.18
N GLY A 183 -18.81 9.23 11.41
CA GLY A 183 -18.60 10.00 12.64
C GLY A 183 -17.19 10.61 12.68
N PHE A 184 -17.06 11.73 13.39
CA PHE A 184 -15.77 12.36 13.65
C PHE A 184 -15.58 12.56 15.16
N PRO A 185 -14.38 12.24 15.71
CA PRO A 185 -13.25 11.58 15.07
C PRO A 185 -13.54 10.10 14.75
N GLY A 186 -12.81 9.50 13.82
CA GLY A 186 -12.84 8.06 13.59
C GLY A 186 -12.29 7.28 14.80
N LEU A 187 -12.41 5.95 14.78
CA LEU A 187 -11.82 5.11 15.83
C LEU A 187 -10.30 5.31 15.88
N HIS A 188 -9.81 5.66 17.06
CA HIS A 188 -8.38 5.95 17.23
C HIS A 188 -7.56 4.64 17.21
N PRO A 189 -6.41 4.58 16.51
CA PRO A 189 -5.56 3.39 16.50
C PRO A 189 -5.14 2.91 17.90
N GLU A 190 -5.01 3.81 18.88
CA GLU A 190 -4.74 3.47 20.27
C GLU A 190 -5.80 2.53 20.87
N ASP A 191 -7.04 2.62 20.39
CA ASP A 191 -8.20 1.86 20.90
C ASP A 191 -8.42 0.55 20.11
N TRP A 192 -7.62 0.28 19.07
CA TRP A 192 -7.75 -0.97 18.33
C TRP A 192 -7.32 -2.16 19.18
N PRO A 193 -8.10 -3.24 19.22
CA PRO A 193 -7.65 -4.50 19.80
C PRO A 193 -6.42 -5.00 19.05
N LEU A 194 -5.39 -5.42 19.76
CA LEU A 194 -4.22 -6.05 19.15
C LEU A 194 -4.56 -7.47 18.69
N PRO A 195 -3.98 -7.93 17.56
CA PRO A 195 -4.24 -9.26 17.02
C PRO A 195 -3.64 -10.37 17.92
N SER A 196 -4.27 -11.54 17.90
CA SER A 196 -3.70 -12.74 18.52
C SER A 196 -2.49 -13.28 17.72
N LEU A 197 -1.65 -14.07 18.36
CA LEU A 197 -0.48 -14.69 17.70
C LEU A 197 -0.89 -15.56 16.50
N ASP A 198 -1.98 -16.33 16.63
CA ASP A 198 -2.43 -17.22 15.57
C ASP A 198 -2.96 -16.42 14.38
N LEU A 199 -3.66 -15.32 14.63
CA LEU A 199 -4.12 -14.42 13.58
C LEU A 199 -2.94 -13.77 12.84
N VAL A 200 -1.92 -13.33 13.59
CA VAL A 200 -0.72 -12.75 12.98
C VAL A 200 -0.03 -13.76 12.08
N LYS A 201 0.16 -15.01 12.53
CA LYS A 201 0.74 -16.10 11.73
C LYS A 201 -0.05 -16.36 10.44
N ALA A 202 -1.39 -16.38 10.53
CA ALA A 202 -2.24 -16.57 9.37
C ALA A 202 -2.14 -15.42 8.34
N CYS A 203 -1.63 -14.26 8.76
CA CYS A 203 -1.48 -13.06 7.94
C CYS A 203 -0.02 -12.78 7.51
N PHE A 204 0.92 -13.68 7.74
CA PHE A 204 2.31 -13.48 7.33
C PHE A 204 2.48 -13.44 5.81
N GLY A 205 3.39 -12.59 5.35
CA GLY A 205 3.90 -12.59 3.98
C GLY A 205 5.16 -13.44 3.91
N ASP A 206 5.01 -14.73 3.65
CA ASP A 206 6.09 -15.72 3.69
C ASP A 206 6.40 -16.39 2.35
N LYS A 207 5.51 -16.30 1.36
CA LYS A 207 5.67 -17.01 0.07
C LYS A 207 6.43 -16.21 -0.96
N HIS A 208 6.08 -14.96 -1.15
CA HIS A 208 6.77 -14.06 -2.08
C HIS A 208 6.95 -12.72 -1.40
N THR A 209 8.16 -12.28 -1.30
CA THR A 209 8.42 -10.93 -0.82
C THR A 209 8.63 -10.01 -1.99
N TYR A 210 7.96 -8.92 -1.91
CA TYR A 210 8.18 -7.80 -2.79
C TYR A 210 9.68 -7.49 -2.83
N ASN A 211 10.28 -7.66 -4.00
CA ASN A 211 11.69 -7.35 -4.24
C ASN A 211 12.72 -8.11 -3.41
N ASP A 212 12.65 -9.42 -3.30
CA ASP A 212 13.63 -10.22 -2.54
C ASP A 212 13.92 -9.67 -1.15
N MET A 213 12.89 -9.27 -0.44
CA MET A 213 13.09 -8.76 0.90
C MET A 213 13.64 -9.86 1.81
N PRO A 214 14.77 -9.62 2.49
CA PRO A 214 15.33 -10.61 3.42
C PRO A 214 14.47 -10.74 4.66
N LEU A 215 14.82 -11.68 5.54
CA LEU A 215 14.23 -11.86 6.87
C LEU A 215 12.77 -12.35 6.86
N LEU A 216 12.48 -13.31 5.99
CA LEU A 216 11.19 -14.02 5.98
C LEU A 216 11.01 -14.96 7.18
N PRO A 217 9.78 -15.19 7.67
CA PRO A 217 8.55 -14.50 7.27
C PRO A 217 8.48 -13.07 7.79
N HIS A 218 7.72 -12.21 7.08
CA HIS A 218 7.51 -10.82 7.50
C HIS A 218 6.22 -10.69 8.30
N GLY A 219 6.34 -10.03 9.46
CA GLY A 219 5.23 -9.42 10.14
C GLY A 219 4.86 -8.07 9.52
N SER A 220 3.73 -7.51 9.93
CA SER A 220 3.29 -6.18 9.48
C SER A 220 2.54 -5.43 10.57
N VAL A 221 2.76 -4.11 10.62
CA VAL A 221 2.09 -3.21 11.55
C VAL A 221 1.58 -1.95 10.85
N PHE A 222 0.55 -1.34 11.43
CA PHE A 222 -0.08 -0.10 10.96
C PHE A 222 -0.36 0.79 12.17
N VAL A 223 0.66 1.48 12.65
CA VAL A 223 0.62 2.21 13.94
C VAL A 223 0.19 3.67 13.84
N ASP A 224 0.03 4.18 12.62
CA ASP A 224 -0.44 5.53 12.34
C ASP A 224 -1.42 5.49 11.17
N MET A 225 -2.49 6.29 11.25
CA MET A 225 -3.54 6.38 10.24
C MET A 225 -3.76 7.83 9.84
N GLY A 226 -3.95 8.05 8.54
CA GLY A 226 -4.15 9.39 7.97
C GLY A 226 -2.85 10.13 7.74
N CYS A 227 -2.96 11.29 7.13
CA CYS A 227 -1.82 12.11 6.72
C CYS A 227 -2.18 13.60 6.80
N ASP A 228 -1.19 14.43 7.14
CA ASP A 228 -1.29 15.88 7.13
C ASP A 228 -1.14 16.50 5.72
N ARG A 229 -0.80 15.68 4.72
CA ARG A 229 -0.60 16.10 3.33
C ARG A 229 -1.85 15.94 2.48
N LYS A 230 -1.89 16.67 1.36
CA LYS A 230 -3.00 16.66 0.40
C LYS A 230 -2.48 16.39 -1.00
N CYS A 231 -1.72 15.29 -1.16
CA CYS A 231 -1.24 14.86 -2.47
C CYS A 231 -2.41 14.48 -3.36
N ASP A 232 -2.45 14.99 -4.59
CA ASP A 232 -3.56 14.84 -5.53
C ASP A 232 -3.76 13.41 -6.04
N PHE A 233 -2.71 12.59 -6.03
CA PHE A 233 -2.73 11.18 -6.42
C PHE A 233 -3.10 10.23 -5.28
N CYS A 234 -3.17 10.70 -4.04
CA CYS A 234 -3.32 9.86 -2.86
C CYS A 234 -4.76 9.86 -2.34
N GLN A 235 -5.30 8.69 -2.03
CA GLN A 235 -6.63 8.54 -1.44
C GLN A 235 -6.70 8.91 0.05
N THR A 236 -5.59 8.85 0.80
CA THR A 236 -5.59 9.08 2.25
C THR A 236 -6.25 10.41 2.67
N PRO A 237 -6.04 11.55 1.96
CA PRO A 237 -6.73 12.79 2.29
C PRO A 237 -8.27 12.71 2.17
N SER A 238 -8.78 11.87 1.25
CA SER A 238 -10.22 11.71 1.03
C SER A 238 -10.94 11.02 2.20
N TYR A 239 -10.21 10.26 3.02
CA TYR A 239 -10.77 9.58 4.20
C TYR A 239 -11.11 10.56 5.33
N ARG A 240 -10.62 11.78 5.31
CA ARG A 240 -10.89 12.84 6.30
C ARG A 240 -10.67 12.39 7.75
N LEU A 241 -9.62 11.62 7.98
CA LEU A 241 -9.26 11.10 9.31
C LEU A 241 -8.39 12.08 10.10
N GLY A 242 -7.78 13.05 9.41
CA GLY A 242 -6.67 13.80 9.99
C GLY A 242 -5.45 12.90 10.14
N TYR A 243 -4.75 13.03 11.27
CA TYR A 243 -3.64 12.15 11.61
C TYR A 243 -3.86 11.56 13.01
N LEU A 244 -3.92 10.25 13.08
CA LEU A 244 -4.16 9.46 14.29
C LEU A 244 -2.97 8.51 14.50
N ARG A 245 -2.52 8.31 15.75
CA ARG A 245 -1.36 7.47 16.03
C ARG A 245 -1.49 6.68 17.33
N MET A 246 -0.90 5.51 17.37
CA MET A 246 -0.71 4.75 18.61
C MET A 246 0.39 5.39 19.46
N SER A 247 0.30 5.24 20.78
CA SER A 247 1.40 5.57 21.70
C SER A 247 2.64 4.70 21.39
N PRO A 248 3.85 5.14 21.76
CA PRO A 248 5.06 4.34 21.60
C PRO A 248 4.92 2.95 22.25
N LYS A 249 4.37 2.88 23.46
CA LYS A 249 4.14 1.63 24.18
C LYS A 249 3.25 0.68 23.36
N ARG A 250 2.09 1.16 22.90
CA ARG A 250 1.13 0.34 22.16
C ARG A 250 1.68 -0.11 20.80
N SER A 251 2.43 0.77 20.14
CA SER A 251 3.14 0.43 18.91
C SER A 251 4.12 -0.71 19.14
N LEU A 252 4.96 -0.63 20.17
CA LEU A 252 5.94 -1.67 20.50
C LEU A 252 5.28 -3.00 20.89
N GLU A 253 4.17 -2.98 21.59
CA GLU A 253 3.38 -4.20 21.89
C GLU A 253 2.97 -4.92 20.60
N TRP A 254 2.51 -4.19 19.57
CA TRP A 254 2.14 -4.82 18.29
C TRP A 254 3.36 -5.38 17.54
N PHE A 255 4.49 -4.68 17.54
CA PHE A 255 5.75 -5.20 16.99
C PHE A 255 6.22 -6.47 17.71
N GLU A 256 6.10 -6.52 19.03
CA GLU A 256 6.44 -7.73 19.83
C GLU A 256 5.56 -8.92 19.46
N ILE A 257 4.26 -8.72 19.31
CA ILE A 257 3.32 -9.78 18.85
C ILE A 257 3.75 -10.33 17.47
N GLN A 258 4.20 -9.48 16.52
CA GLN A 258 4.71 -9.96 15.24
C GLN A 258 5.95 -10.85 15.42
N LYS A 259 6.90 -10.44 16.25
CA LYS A 259 8.10 -11.21 16.57
C LYS A 259 7.76 -12.52 17.27
N GLU A 260 6.91 -12.50 18.29
CA GLU A 260 6.46 -13.69 19.02
C GLU A 260 5.73 -14.70 18.11
N ALA A 261 4.98 -14.20 17.13
CA ALA A 261 4.35 -15.02 16.11
C ALA A 261 5.36 -15.66 15.14
N GLY A 262 6.64 -15.26 15.17
CA GLY A 262 7.74 -15.83 14.39
C GLY A 262 8.23 -14.94 13.24
N ALA A 263 7.81 -13.68 13.15
CA ALA A 263 8.34 -12.75 12.16
C ALA A 263 9.85 -12.51 12.42
N ARG A 264 10.65 -12.58 11.35
CA ARG A 264 12.09 -12.29 11.38
C ARG A 264 12.39 -10.82 11.04
N GLY A 265 11.51 -10.17 10.30
CA GLY A 265 11.49 -8.74 10.04
C GLY A 265 10.06 -8.22 10.05
N VAL A 266 9.85 -6.96 10.37
CA VAL A 266 8.52 -6.35 10.42
C VAL A 266 8.44 -5.18 9.46
N GLN A 267 7.39 -5.15 8.64
CA GLN A 267 7.11 -4.07 7.71
C GLN A 267 6.12 -3.08 8.33
N SER A 268 6.47 -1.79 8.33
CA SER A 268 5.55 -0.71 8.71
C SER A 268 4.82 -0.20 7.48
N TYR A 269 3.49 -0.27 7.53
CA TYR A 269 2.59 0.25 6.50
C TYR A 269 1.85 1.53 6.93
N SER A 270 2.31 2.19 7.99
CA SER A 270 1.74 3.45 8.47
C SER A 270 1.58 4.47 7.34
N ASP A 271 0.44 5.18 7.31
CA ASP A 271 0.18 6.19 6.27
C ASP A 271 1.22 7.33 6.32
N GLN A 272 1.66 7.73 7.53
CA GLN A 272 2.65 8.77 7.71
C GLN A 272 3.34 8.67 9.08
N PHE A 273 4.28 7.73 9.24
CA PHE A 273 4.95 7.51 10.53
C PHE A 273 5.62 8.77 11.09
N LEU A 274 6.28 9.58 10.25
CA LEU A 274 6.90 10.83 10.66
C LEU A 274 5.90 11.98 10.92
N GLY A 275 4.60 11.76 10.72
CA GLY A 275 3.57 12.72 11.12
C GLY A 275 3.58 13.04 12.62
N ARG A 276 4.07 12.13 13.47
CA ARG A 276 4.28 12.33 14.91
C ARG A 276 5.07 13.58 15.24
N ILE A 277 6.08 13.90 14.42
CA ILE A 277 7.01 15.01 14.65
C ILE A 277 6.35 16.39 14.68
N LEU A 278 5.14 16.50 14.14
CA LEU A 278 4.36 17.75 14.14
C LEU A 278 3.72 18.06 15.50
N PHE A 279 3.75 17.10 16.43
CA PHE A 279 3.17 17.24 17.76
C PHE A 279 4.26 17.46 18.81
N GLU A 280 3.89 18.09 19.92
CA GLU A 280 4.76 18.22 21.08
C GLU A 280 5.22 16.81 21.55
N GLY A 281 6.52 16.66 21.80
CA GLY A 281 7.10 15.36 22.15
C GLY A 281 7.21 14.35 20.99
N GLY A 282 6.65 14.62 19.82
CA GLY A 282 6.55 13.65 18.72
C GLY A 282 7.90 13.15 18.18
N ARG A 283 8.96 13.98 18.20
CA ARG A 283 10.31 13.51 17.88
C ARG A 283 10.79 12.45 18.88
N GLN A 284 10.51 12.66 20.16
CA GLN A 284 10.86 11.69 21.20
C GLN A 284 10.05 10.40 21.06
N GLU A 285 8.75 10.50 20.76
CA GLU A 285 7.93 9.30 20.45
C GLU A 285 8.55 8.44 19.34
N ILE A 286 9.05 9.07 18.27
CA ILE A 286 9.72 8.36 17.17
C ILE A 286 10.98 7.65 17.69
N LEU A 287 11.83 8.37 18.44
CA LEU A 287 13.05 7.79 19.00
C LEU A 287 12.76 6.66 19.99
N ASP A 288 11.73 6.80 20.82
CA ASP A 288 11.30 5.76 21.78
C ASP A 288 10.87 4.48 21.05
N ILE A 289 10.10 4.62 19.96
CA ILE A 289 9.68 3.46 19.15
C ILE A 289 10.91 2.79 18.52
N VAL A 290 11.75 3.56 17.83
CA VAL A 290 12.88 3.00 17.07
C VAL A 290 13.94 2.38 18.00
N ASN A 291 14.26 3.05 19.11
CA ASN A 291 15.17 2.49 20.13
C ASN A 291 14.56 1.25 20.80
N GLY A 292 13.25 1.29 21.10
CA GLY A 292 12.53 0.14 21.62
C GLY A 292 12.52 -1.06 20.68
N LEU A 293 12.49 -0.86 19.37
CA LEU A 293 12.67 -1.93 18.37
C LEU A 293 14.08 -2.52 18.41
N ARG A 294 15.12 -1.67 18.56
CA ARG A 294 16.51 -2.13 18.68
C ARG A 294 16.75 -2.93 19.94
N GLU A 295 16.24 -2.47 21.09
CA GLU A 295 16.32 -3.18 22.36
C GLU A 295 15.65 -4.56 22.31
N ARG A 296 14.59 -4.69 21.53
CA ARG A 296 13.83 -5.94 21.32
C ARG A 296 14.38 -6.78 20.17
N GLU A 297 15.45 -6.34 19.53
CA GLU A 297 16.02 -7.00 18.35
C GLU A 297 14.96 -7.26 17.26
N ILE A 298 14.18 -6.24 16.90
CA ILE A 298 13.16 -6.30 15.85
C ILE A 298 13.65 -5.49 14.65
N PRO A 299 14.07 -6.12 13.53
CA PRO A 299 14.40 -5.43 12.29
C PRO A 299 13.15 -4.86 11.64
N ILE A 300 13.28 -3.64 11.07
CA ILE A 300 12.16 -2.93 10.47
C ILE A 300 12.38 -2.59 8.99
N ALA A 301 11.29 -2.64 8.21
CA ALA A 301 11.21 -2.06 6.88
C ALA A 301 10.18 -0.91 6.86
N TRP A 302 10.56 0.21 6.28
CA TRP A 302 9.65 1.33 6.03
C TRP A 302 9.00 1.16 4.64
N SER A 303 8.03 0.25 4.55
CA SER A 303 7.47 -0.20 3.26
C SER A 303 6.56 0.84 2.59
N ASN A 304 5.87 1.66 3.38
CA ASN A 304 5.03 2.75 2.86
C ASN A 304 5.81 4.07 2.69
N GLY A 305 7.07 4.06 3.09
CA GLY A 305 7.99 5.18 3.00
C GLY A 305 7.88 6.20 4.12
N LEU A 306 8.90 7.07 4.18
CA LEU A 306 9.00 8.14 5.15
C LEU A 306 9.17 9.48 4.42
N GLU A 307 8.41 10.51 4.83
CA GLU A 307 8.52 11.84 4.26
C GLU A 307 9.84 12.53 4.69
N LEU A 308 10.75 12.68 3.74
CA LEU A 308 12.11 13.19 4.01
C LEU A 308 12.12 14.56 4.65
N LYS A 309 11.23 15.47 4.25
CA LYS A 309 11.17 16.84 4.79
C LYS A 309 10.95 16.87 6.31
N LYS A 310 10.30 15.83 6.86
CA LYS A 310 10.09 15.67 8.30
C LYS A 310 11.35 15.16 9.04
N ALA A 311 12.32 14.62 8.31
CA ALA A 311 13.61 14.20 8.86
C ALA A 311 14.67 15.34 8.86
N THR A 312 14.22 16.58 8.85
CA THR A 312 15.07 17.79 8.91
C THR A 312 14.94 18.48 10.27
N LEU A 313 15.89 19.37 10.60
CA LEU A 313 15.83 20.15 11.84
C LEU A 313 14.59 21.04 11.93
N GLY A 314 14.10 21.57 10.79
CA GLY A 314 12.84 22.31 10.71
C GLY A 314 11.59 21.44 10.74
N ARG A 315 11.70 20.10 10.60
CA ARG A 315 10.63 19.11 10.79
C ARG A 315 9.39 19.33 9.90
N ALA A 316 9.52 20.09 8.83
CA ALA A 316 8.41 20.51 7.97
C ALA A 316 7.25 21.22 8.70
N ILE A 317 7.50 21.82 9.87
CA ILE A 317 6.50 22.59 10.62
C ILE A 317 6.16 23.89 9.89
N ARG A 318 7.15 24.49 9.23
CA ARG A 318 6.99 25.68 8.39
C ARG A 318 7.46 25.40 6.97
N PRO A 319 6.86 26.02 5.95
CA PRO A 319 7.29 25.86 4.55
C PRO A 319 8.77 26.23 4.33
N ASP A 320 9.24 27.27 5.02
CA ASP A 320 10.59 27.86 5.00
C ASP A 320 11.49 27.37 6.14
N GLY A 321 11.13 26.28 6.80
CA GLY A 321 11.87 25.71 7.92
C GLY A 321 13.27 25.22 7.51
N ASP A 322 14.13 25.03 8.50
CA ASP A 322 15.50 24.51 8.31
C ASP A 322 15.48 23.10 7.69
N LEU A 323 15.97 22.96 6.47
CA LEU A 323 16.04 21.71 5.71
C LEU A 323 17.33 20.92 5.96
N THR A 324 18.16 21.35 6.92
CA THR A 324 19.34 20.58 7.34
C THR A 324 18.92 19.20 7.86
N PRO A 325 19.57 18.10 7.41
CA PRO A 325 19.26 16.76 7.90
C PRO A 325 19.38 16.62 9.42
N ASP A 326 18.35 16.14 10.10
CA ASP A 326 18.43 15.74 11.51
C ASP A 326 19.16 14.39 11.59
N ARG A 327 20.49 14.45 11.73
CA ARG A 327 21.36 13.27 11.65
C ARG A 327 21.07 12.23 12.72
N GLU A 328 20.71 12.65 13.93
CA GLU A 328 20.33 11.73 15.00
C GLU A 328 19.06 10.97 14.64
N LEU A 329 18.03 11.69 14.19
CA LEU A 329 16.78 11.08 13.77
C LEU A 329 16.97 10.16 12.55
N ILE A 330 17.77 10.60 11.56
CA ILE A 330 18.09 9.80 10.37
C ILE A 330 18.84 8.52 10.76
N GLN A 331 19.84 8.62 11.64
CA GLN A 331 20.57 7.44 12.13
C GLN A 331 19.65 6.49 12.91
N ALA A 332 18.73 7.01 13.70
CA ALA A 332 17.75 6.18 14.38
C ALA A 332 16.86 5.42 13.40
N LEU A 333 16.25 6.12 12.43
CA LEU A 333 15.27 5.58 11.49
C LEU A 333 15.86 4.60 10.47
N TRP A 334 17.05 4.91 9.90
CA TRP A 334 17.63 4.15 8.79
C TRP A 334 18.90 3.39 9.15
N GLY A 335 19.43 3.56 10.35
CA GLY A 335 20.65 2.87 10.77
C GLY A 335 20.45 1.33 10.78
N TRP A 336 21.45 0.63 10.24
CA TRP A 336 21.56 -0.82 10.22
C TRP A 336 22.91 -1.26 10.77
N ASP A 337 22.94 -2.25 11.67
CA ASP A 337 24.17 -2.75 12.32
C ASP A 337 24.57 -4.16 11.83
N GLY A 338 23.93 -4.67 10.81
CA GLY A 338 24.11 -6.03 10.30
C GLY A 338 23.07 -7.03 10.83
N LYS A 339 22.34 -6.71 11.90
CA LYS A 339 21.36 -7.57 12.55
C LYS A 339 20.04 -6.87 12.82
N VAL A 340 20.09 -5.65 13.33
CA VAL A 340 18.94 -4.88 13.81
C VAL A 340 18.96 -3.47 13.22
N GLY A 341 17.78 -2.88 13.10
CA GLY A 341 17.55 -1.56 12.54
C GLY A 341 16.76 -1.65 11.24
N CYS A 342 16.98 -0.69 10.34
CA CYS A 342 16.26 -0.62 9.08
C CYS A 342 16.93 -1.48 8.01
N PHE A 343 16.31 -2.62 7.65
CA PHE A 343 16.83 -3.50 6.60
C PHE A 343 16.32 -3.15 5.18
N HIS A 344 15.25 -2.35 5.10
CA HIS A 344 14.71 -1.84 3.84
C HIS A 344 13.95 -0.54 4.06
N SER A 345 14.10 0.42 3.16
CA SER A 345 13.29 1.64 3.14
C SER A 345 12.83 1.99 1.75
N TYR A 346 11.51 2.20 1.60
CA TYR A 346 10.99 2.91 0.44
C TYR A 346 11.09 4.42 0.68
N ILE A 347 11.56 5.17 -0.30
CA ILE A 347 11.63 6.63 -0.28
C ILE A 347 10.69 7.19 -1.33
N PRO A 348 9.56 7.79 -0.94
CA PRO A 348 8.61 8.40 -1.87
C PRO A 348 9.14 9.75 -2.35
N ALA A 349 10.11 9.73 -3.27
CA ALA A 349 10.70 10.94 -3.83
C ALA A 349 9.75 11.67 -4.78
N GLU A 350 8.80 10.95 -5.37
CA GLU A 350 7.76 11.46 -6.27
C GLU A 350 8.37 12.15 -7.51
N ARG A 351 8.42 13.48 -7.51
CA ARG A 351 9.03 14.27 -8.56
C ARG A 351 9.99 15.29 -7.94
N PRO A 352 11.20 14.85 -7.56
CA PRO A 352 12.07 15.64 -6.68
C PRO A 352 12.73 16.85 -7.35
N ILE A 353 12.80 16.90 -8.70
CA ILE A 353 13.49 17.97 -9.43
C ILE A 353 12.52 18.93 -10.09
N VAL A 354 11.53 18.37 -10.79
CA VAL A 354 10.45 19.14 -11.39
C VAL A 354 9.32 19.13 -10.37
N GLY A 355 9.49 19.98 -9.33
CA GLY A 355 8.54 20.04 -8.23
C GLY A 355 7.18 20.49 -8.74
N ARG A 356 6.15 19.71 -8.43
CA ARG A 356 4.80 20.24 -8.44
C ARG A 356 4.62 21.00 -7.15
N GLU A 357 4.29 22.27 -7.24
CA GLU A 357 4.03 23.15 -6.09
C GLU A 357 2.96 22.57 -5.14
N SER A 358 2.06 21.70 -5.69
CA SER A 358 1.04 21.00 -4.91
C SER A 358 1.59 19.98 -3.91
N TYR A 359 2.84 19.53 -4.08
CA TYR A 359 3.43 18.54 -3.17
C TYR A 359 4.25 19.21 -2.07
N HIS A 360 3.61 19.71 -1.06
CA HIS A 360 4.25 20.38 0.08
C HIS A 360 5.32 19.55 0.79
N LYS A 361 5.36 18.23 0.57
CA LYS A 361 6.39 17.34 1.07
C LYS A 361 7.70 17.42 0.30
N LEU A 362 7.70 18.00 -0.90
CA LEU A 362 8.89 18.19 -1.70
C LEU A 362 9.74 19.33 -1.14
N MET A 363 11.02 19.29 -1.46
CA MET A 363 12.02 20.27 -1.08
C MET A 363 12.94 20.56 -2.27
N PRO A 364 13.73 21.64 -2.25
CA PRO A 364 14.70 21.89 -3.29
C PRO A 364 15.65 20.70 -3.49
N TRP A 365 16.04 20.46 -4.73
CA TRP A 365 16.77 19.24 -5.12
C TRP A 365 18.07 19.03 -4.31
N GLN A 366 18.84 20.11 -4.05
CA GLN A 366 20.09 19.99 -3.32
C GLN A 366 19.88 19.51 -1.87
N GLU A 367 18.85 20.03 -1.18
CA GLU A 367 18.48 19.64 0.17
C GLU A 367 17.96 18.19 0.18
N HIS A 368 17.18 17.81 -0.83
CA HIS A 368 16.76 16.41 -1.03
C HIS A 368 17.97 15.47 -1.14
N CYS A 369 18.94 15.80 -1.99
CA CYS A 369 20.18 15.04 -2.12
C CYS A 369 20.97 14.96 -0.81
N ASN A 370 21.02 16.04 -0.02
CA ASN A 370 21.72 16.05 1.27
C ASN A 370 21.10 15.05 2.26
N ILE A 371 19.77 14.89 2.26
CA ILE A 371 19.10 13.91 3.12
C ILE A 371 19.36 12.50 2.60
N ILE A 372 19.27 12.25 1.29
CA ILE A 372 19.57 10.92 0.71
C ILE A 372 21.01 10.51 1.02
N ARG A 373 21.99 11.42 0.89
CA ARG A 373 23.38 11.12 1.28
C ARG A 373 23.52 10.83 2.78
N ALA A 374 22.77 11.56 3.63
CA ALA A 374 22.75 11.27 5.07
C ALA A 374 22.13 9.89 5.35
N ILE A 375 21.08 9.48 4.64
CA ILE A 375 20.50 8.13 4.73
C ILE A 375 21.50 7.08 4.26
N ALA A 376 22.15 7.26 3.12
CA ALA A 376 23.17 6.32 2.62
C ALA A 376 24.32 6.09 3.64
N SER A 377 24.67 7.14 4.41
CA SER A 377 25.74 7.04 5.43
C SER A 377 25.34 6.28 6.69
N THR A 378 24.08 5.89 6.87
CA THR A 378 23.59 5.15 8.06
C THR A 378 23.87 3.65 8.02
N GLY A 379 24.34 3.14 6.89
CA GLY A 379 24.54 1.70 6.69
C GLY A 379 23.29 0.94 6.27
N VAL A 380 22.16 1.63 5.96
CA VAL A 380 20.96 0.96 5.43
C VAL A 380 21.33 0.13 4.21
N PRO A 381 20.99 -1.19 4.19
CA PRO A 381 21.44 -2.08 3.12
C PRO A 381 20.63 -1.94 1.83
N ARG A 382 19.34 -1.53 1.93
CA ARG A 382 18.46 -1.50 0.78
C ARG A 382 17.53 -0.28 0.81
N VAL A 383 17.46 0.41 -0.34
CA VAL A 383 16.58 1.57 -0.55
C VAL A 383 15.89 1.46 -1.91
N GLY A 384 14.56 1.50 -1.89
CA GLY A 384 13.74 1.70 -3.08
C GLY A 384 13.43 3.20 -3.25
N TYR A 385 13.96 3.83 -4.28
CA TYR A 385 13.79 5.25 -4.56
C TYR A 385 12.65 5.45 -5.55
N GLY A 386 11.45 5.78 -5.04
CA GLY A 386 10.23 5.90 -5.81
C GLY A 386 10.09 7.24 -6.52
N VAL A 387 9.94 7.21 -7.84
CA VAL A 387 9.65 8.41 -8.65
C VAL A 387 8.39 8.20 -9.48
N ILE A 388 7.63 9.27 -9.72
CA ILE A 388 6.43 9.22 -10.54
C ILE A 388 6.80 9.62 -11.98
N VAL A 389 6.31 8.85 -12.96
CA VAL A 389 6.40 9.14 -14.39
C VAL A 389 5.00 9.19 -15.00
N GLY A 390 4.85 9.92 -16.13
CA GLY A 390 3.58 10.03 -16.81
C GLY A 390 2.62 11.04 -16.16
N LEU A 391 3.13 12.05 -15.46
CA LEU A 391 2.32 13.21 -15.04
C LEU A 391 1.74 13.92 -16.26
N PRO A 392 0.55 14.54 -16.19
CA PRO A 392 -0.10 15.16 -17.36
C PRO A 392 0.76 16.11 -18.19
N ASP A 393 1.72 16.80 -17.56
CA ASP A 393 2.62 17.76 -18.20
C ASP A 393 4.03 17.21 -18.48
N ASP A 394 4.25 15.90 -18.28
CA ASP A 394 5.54 15.28 -18.60
C ASP A 394 5.79 15.23 -20.10
N ASP A 395 7.03 15.55 -20.46
CA ASP A 395 7.59 15.40 -21.80
C ASP A 395 8.98 14.74 -21.73
N HIS A 396 9.56 14.44 -22.89
CA HIS A 396 10.87 13.80 -22.97
C HIS A 396 11.99 14.63 -22.31
N ASP A 397 11.96 15.96 -22.44
CA ASP A 397 13.01 16.83 -21.90
C ASP A 397 12.96 16.85 -20.37
N SER A 398 11.79 16.91 -19.77
CA SER A 398 11.59 16.89 -18.33
C SER A 398 12.03 15.55 -17.71
N LEU A 399 11.76 14.43 -18.39
CA LEU A 399 12.17 13.11 -17.95
C LEU A 399 13.67 12.86 -18.16
N LEU A 400 14.27 13.38 -19.24
CA LEU A 400 15.71 13.34 -19.44
C LEU A 400 16.45 14.10 -18.33
N TYR A 401 15.97 15.30 -17.98
CA TYR A 401 16.53 16.07 -16.88
C TYR A 401 16.42 15.33 -15.53
N LEU A 402 15.29 14.66 -15.28
CA LEU A 402 15.08 13.83 -14.11
C LEU A 402 16.07 12.65 -14.09
N GLU A 403 16.25 11.96 -15.21
CA GLU A 403 17.20 10.84 -15.37
C GLU A 403 18.62 11.25 -15.01
N GLU A 404 19.13 12.34 -15.63
CA GLU A 404 20.48 12.82 -15.40
C GLU A 404 20.74 13.15 -13.92
N ALA A 405 19.78 13.80 -13.27
CA ALA A 405 19.90 14.18 -11.88
C ALA A 405 19.82 12.96 -10.93
N ILE A 406 18.94 11.99 -11.19
CA ILE A 406 18.86 10.77 -10.41
C ILE A 406 20.15 9.94 -10.60
N PHE A 407 20.68 9.85 -11.82
CA PHE A 407 21.92 9.14 -12.08
C PHE A 407 23.09 9.72 -11.26
N LYS A 408 23.20 11.04 -11.20
CA LYS A 408 24.20 11.71 -10.36
C LYS A 408 24.00 11.40 -8.87
N LEU A 409 22.74 11.44 -8.39
CA LEU A 409 22.44 11.08 -7.01
C LEU A 409 22.80 9.61 -6.73
N TYR A 410 22.50 8.69 -7.65
CA TYR A 410 22.86 7.29 -7.57
C TYR A 410 24.39 7.13 -7.40
N GLN A 411 25.18 7.82 -8.23
CA GLN A 411 26.64 7.81 -8.11
C GLN A 411 27.14 8.31 -6.75
N ASP A 412 26.56 9.42 -6.24
CA ASP A 412 26.87 9.95 -4.91
C ASP A 412 26.56 8.94 -3.79
N VAL A 413 25.40 8.27 -3.87
CA VAL A 413 24.96 7.26 -2.91
C VAL A 413 25.92 6.07 -2.90
N LYS A 414 26.30 5.57 -4.09
CA LYS A 414 27.24 4.45 -4.24
C LYS A 414 28.65 4.82 -3.79
N ALA A 415 29.05 6.08 -3.94
CA ALA A 415 30.35 6.56 -3.42
C ALA A 415 30.39 6.59 -1.88
N ILE A 416 29.23 6.86 -1.22
CA ILE A 416 29.13 6.89 0.26
C ILE A 416 29.00 5.46 0.82
N ASN A 417 28.16 4.65 0.22
CA ASN A 417 27.90 3.28 0.63
C ASN A 417 27.91 2.36 -0.61
N PRO A 418 29.07 1.78 -0.97
CA PRO A 418 29.19 0.93 -2.16
C PRO A 418 28.28 -0.32 -2.13
N GLU A 419 27.99 -0.83 -0.93
CA GLU A 419 27.21 -2.05 -0.72
C GLU A 419 25.68 -1.83 -0.72
N ILE A 420 25.21 -0.57 -0.72
CA ILE A 420 23.78 -0.30 -0.71
C ILE A 420 23.11 -0.79 -1.99
N ASP A 421 22.03 -1.57 -1.85
CA ASP A 421 21.12 -1.87 -2.95
C ASP A 421 20.16 -0.67 -3.13
N PHE A 422 20.57 0.29 -3.97
CA PHE A 422 19.79 1.50 -4.25
C PHE A 422 19.06 1.35 -5.58
N LYS A 423 17.78 0.97 -5.51
CA LYS A 423 16.94 0.71 -6.67
C LYS A 423 16.07 1.91 -7.03
N ILE A 424 16.14 2.37 -8.27
CA ILE A 424 15.18 3.34 -8.77
C ILE A 424 13.85 2.60 -9.03
N ARG A 425 12.75 3.16 -8.54
CA ARG A 425 11.40 2.60 -8.65
C ARG A 425 10.48 3.62 -9.35
N PRO A 426 10.53 3.71 -10.67
CA PRO A 426 9.63 4.57 -11.43
C PRO A 426 8.25 3.94 -11.45
N VAL A 427 7.27 4.68 -10.93
CA VAL A 427 5.86 4.28 -10.90
C VAL A 427 5.11 5.17 -11.88
N SER A 428 4.44 4.55 -12.85
CA SER A 428 3.53 5.31 -13.72
C SER A 428 2.30 5.77 -12.95
N ILE A 429 1.69 6.85 -13.43
CA ILE A 429 0.44 7.31 -12.85
C ILE A 429 -0.64 6.24 -12.96
N SER A 430 -1.24 5.91 -11.82
CA SER A 430 -2.46 5.12 -11.71
C SER A 430 -3.55 6.00 -11.11
N PRO A 431 -4.58 6.39 -11.88
CA PRO A 431 -5.65 7.23 -11.38
C PRO A 431 -6.54 6.44 -10.40
N PHE A 432 -6.35 6.68 -9.12
CA PHE A 432 -7.17 6.06 -8.08
C PHE A 432 -8.51 6.78 -7.94
N ALA A 433 -9.59 6.05 -8.02
CA ALA A 433 -10.95 6.58 -7.93
C ALA A 433 -11.15 7.47 -6.70
N GLY A 434 -11.77 8.64 -6.91
CA GLY A 434 -12.05 9.64 -5.88
C GLY A 434 -10.86 10.55 -5.53
N THR A 435 -9.75 10.49 -6.28
CA THR A 435 -8.62 11.43 -6.14
C THR A 435 -8.75 12.59 -7.11
N PRO A 436 -8.20 13.79 -6.77
CA PRO A 436 -8.15 14.90 -7.70
C PRO A 436 -7.41 14.58 -9.00
N GLN A 437 -6.40 13.72 -8.95
CA GLN A 437 -5.64 13.30 -10.13
C GLN A 437 -6.46 12.41 -11.07
N ASP A 438 -7.28 11.48 -10.55
CA ASP A 438 -8.20 10.69 -11.37
C ASP A 438 -9.17 11.61 -12.13
N GLN A 439 -9.75 12.58 -11.43
CA GLN A 439 -10.61 13.57 -12.05
C GLN A 439 -9.88 14.35 -13.14
N GLN A 440 -8.67 14.87 -12.85
CA GLN A 440 -7.88 15.65 -13.81
C GLN A 440 -7.53 14.86 -15.07
N ILE A 441 -7.09 13.61 -14.93
CA ILE A 441 -6.70 12.76 -16.06
C ILE A 441 -7.91 12.48 -16.96
N ARG A 442 -9.09 12.22 -16.37
CA ARG A 442 -10.33 12.00 -17.11
C ARG A 442 -10.83 13.26 -17.81
N GLU A 443 -10.85 14.41 -17.14
CA GLU A 443 -11.24 15.70 -17.71
C GLU A 443 -10.35 16.14 -18.88
N LEU A 444 -9.05 15.80 -18.82
CA LEU A 444 -8.10 16.07 -19.90
C LEU A 444 -8.16 15.03 -21.04
N GLY A 445 -8.94 13.96 -20.90
CA GLY A 445 -9.03 12.89 -21.90
C GLY A 445 -7.71 12.12 -22.07
N LEU A 446 -6.89 12.04 -21.04
CA LEU A 446 -5.58 11.39 -21.10
C LEU A 446 -5.62 9.88 -20.79
N LEU A 447 -6.71 9.38 -20.21
CA LEU A 447 -6.85 7.97 -19.88
C LEU A 447 -6.95 7.14 -21.17
N ALA A 448 -6.04 6.19 -21.35
CA ALA A 448 -6.00 5.31 -22.51
C ALA A 448 -6.75 3.98 -22.25
N PHE A 449 -6.85 3.57 -20.99
CA PHE A 449 -7.48 2.32 -20.58
C PHE A 449 -8.37 2.53 -19.35
N GLU A 450 -9.55 1.89 -19.36
CA GLU A 450 -10.49 1.84 -18.22
C GLU A 450 -10.43 0.49 -17.48
N ASP A 451 -9.74 -0.49 -18.04
CA ASP A 451 -9.67 -1.84 -17.49
C ASP A 451 -8.95 -1.84 -16.12
N PRO A 452 -9.57 -2.41 -15.07
CA PRO A 452 -9.00 -2.40 -13.72
C PRO A 452 -7.63 -3.06 -13.60
N ALA A 453 -7.36 -4.09 -14.42
CA ALA A 453 -6.08 -4.78 -14.41
C ALA A 453 -4.96 -3.89 -14.97
N ILE A 454 -5.26 -3.06 -15.95
CA ILE A 454 -4.32 -2.05 -16.47
C ILE A 454 -4.19 -0.86 -15.52
N LEU A 455 -5.32 -0.33 -15.00
CA LEU A 455 -5.32 0.81 -14.07
C LEU A 455 -4.49 0.55 -12.81
N GLY A 456 -4.48 -0.68 -12.32
CA GLY A 456 -3.73 -1.09 -11.13
C GLY A 456 -2.40 -1.78 -11.42
N GLY A 457 -2.01 -1.91 -12.68
CA GLY A 457 -0.78 -2.58 -13.10
C GLY A 457 0.46 -1.72 -12.87
N PHE A 458 1.55 -2.35 -12.43
CA PHE A 458 2.82 -1.65 -12.24
C PHE A 458 3.51 -1.35 -13.58
N TRP A 459 3.51 -2.32 -14.50
CA TRP A 459 4.22 -2.27 -15.77
C TRP A 459 3.34 -1.80 -16.95
N THR A 460 2.10 -1.51 -16.70
CA THR A 460 1.09 -1.15 -17.70
C THR A 460 0.59 0.27 -17.49
N PRO A 461 1.38 1.32 -17.86
CA PRO A 461 0.86 2.67 -17.87
C PRO A 461 -0.50 2.77 -18.56
N CYS A 462 -1.46 3.39 -17.88
CA CYS A 462 -2.85 3.44 -18.32
C CYS A 462 -3.25 4.77 -18.93
N ALA A 463 -2.38 5.78 -18.88
CA ALA A 463 -2.67 7.13 -19.32
C ALA A 463 -1.55 7.69 -20.18
N ASN A 464 -1.94 8.52 -21.15
CA ASN A 464 -1.04 9.40 -21.88
C ASN A 464 -0.68 10.63 -21.04
N THR A 465 0.36 11.34 -21.43
CA THR A 465 0.55 12.75 -21.05
C THR A 465 0.01 13.66 -22.15
N LYS A 466 0.11 14.97 -21.99
CA LYS A 466 -0.18 15.91 -23.08
C LYS A 466 0.82 15.82 -24.24
N HIS A 467 1.98 15.19 -24.01
CA HIS A 467 3.13 15.21 -24.91
C HIS A 467 3.61 13.81 -25.30
N MET A 468 3.23 12.77 -24.56
CA MET A 468 3.68 11.40 -24.75
C MET A 468 2.51 10.42 -24.67
N SER A 469 2.58 9.35 -25.43
CA SER A 469 1.69 8.20 -25.31
C SER A 469 2.01 7.36 -24.06
N TYR A 470 1.07 6.52 -23.64
CA TYR A 470 1.28 5.56 -22.54
C TYR A 470 2.45 4.60 -22.83
N LEU A 471 2.74 4.30 -24.10
CA LEU A 471 3.90 3.48 -24.49
C LEU A 471 5.21 4.21 -24.23
N GLU A 472 5.31 5.48 -24.62
CA GLU A 472 6.50 6.29 -24.33
C GLU A 472 6.69 6.49 -22.83
N VAL A 473 5.60 6.59 -22.05
CA VAL A 473 5.67 6.58 -20.57
C VAL A 473 6.25 5.26 -20.05
N SER A 474 5.83 4.12 -20.62
CA SER A 474 6.37 2.80 -20.29
C SER A 474 7.86 2.67 -20.64
N GLU A 475 8.29 3.17 -21.81
CA GLU A 475 9.69 3.20 -22.19
C GLU A 475 10.54 4.01 -21.18
N TRP A 476 10.03 5.17 -20.73
CA TRP A 476 10.69 5.93 -19.69
C TRP A 476 10.73 5.22 -18.34
N GLN A 477 9.68 4.50 -17.97
CA GLN A 477 9.66 3.69 -16.76
C GLN A 477 10.78 2.64 -16.78
N ILE A 478 10.90 1.89 -17.89
CA ILE A 478 11.95 0.89 -18.09
C ILE A 478 13.33 1.52 -18.09
N ARG A 479 13.49 2.64 -18.80
CA ARG A 479 14.75 3.37 -18.90
C ARG A 479 15.27 3.84 -17.54
N LEU A 480 14.39 4.42 -16.72
CA LEU A 480 14.76 4.88 -15.38
C LEU A 480 15.09 3.72 -14.43
N MET A 481 14.45 2.55 -14.55
CA MET A 481 14.83 1.38 -13.79
C MET A 481 16.22 0.89 -14.12
N ASN A 482 16.63 0.99 -15.38
CA ASN A 482 17.95 0.57 -15.83
C ASN A 482 19.11 1.48 -15.38
N LEU A 483 18.83 2.56 -14.63
CA LEU A 483 19.89 3.40 -14.04
C LEU A 483 20.64 2.73 -12.89
N ALA A 484 20.08 1.72 -12.24
CA ALA A 484 20.74 1.00 -11.17
C ALA A 484 21.55 -0.19 -11.71
N ASP A 485 22.73 -0.44 -11.14
CA ASP A 485 23.68 -1.50 -11.57
C ASP A 485 23.04 -2.85 -11.86
N LYS A 486 22.07 -3.22 -11.04
CA LYS A 486 21.39 -4.52 -11.14
C LYS A 486 20.60 -4.69 -12.44
N TYR A 487 20.17 -3.60 -13.05
CA TYR A 487 19.36 -3.60 -14.27
C TYR A 487 20.19 -3.41 -15.54
N GLU A 488 21.37 -2.85 -15.45
CA GLU A 488 22.33 -2.77 -16.58
C GLU A 488 22.68 -4.15 -17.12
N ILE A 489 22.73 -5.16 -16.25
CA ILE A 489 23.06 -6.55 -16.61
C ILE A 489 21.91 -7.23 -17.36
N PHE A 490 20.64 -6.87 -17.06
CA PHE A 490 19.47 -7.58 -17.57
C PHE A 490 18.76 -6.85 -18.71
N ASN A 491 19.10 -5.60 -18.97
CA ASN A 491 18.54 -4.77 -20.04
C ASN A 491 17.00 -4.94 -20.13
N LEU A 492 16.29 -4.47 -19.10
CA LEU A 492 14.83 -4.54 -19.04
C LEU A 492 14.17 -3.99 -20.31
N THR A 493 13.27 -4.78 -20.87
CA THR A 493 12.44 -4.44 -22.03
C THR A 493 11.02 -4.91 -21.76
N HIS A 494 10.04 -4.49 -22.55
CA HIS A 494 8.68 -5.01 -22.46
C HIS A 494 8.58 -6.54 -22.59
N GLU A 495 9.54 -7.17 -23.27
CA GLU A 495 9.56 -8.62 -23.47
C GLU A 495 10.07 -9.38 -22.24
N ASN A 496 10.84 -8.73 -21.37
CA ASN A 496 11.48 -9.40 -20.24
C ASN A 496 11.17 -8.77 -18.87
N VAL A 497 10.25 -7.80 -18.81
CA VAL A 497 9.90 -7.08 -17.57
C VAL A 497 9.44 -8.02 -16.45
N GLY A 498 8.70 -9.07 -16.78
CA GLY A 498 8.25 -10.06 -15.78
C GLY A 498 9.36 -11.00 -15.30
N LYS A 499 10.46 -11.13 -16.05
CA LYS A 499 11.60 -11.98 -15.66
C LYS A 499 12.47 -11.37 -14.57
N GLU A 500 12.36 -10.06 -14.34
CA GLU A 500 13.04 -9.40 -13.23
C GLU A 500 12.73 -10.06 -11.89
N VAL A 501 11.48 -10.49 -11.71
CA VAL A 501 11.02 -11.13 -10.47
C VAL A 501 11.65 -12.50 -10.27
N GLU A 502 11.84 -13.28 -11.34
CA GLU A 502 12.44 -14.60 -11.28
C GLU A 502 13.95 -14.56 -11.02
N ILE A 503 14.64 -13.52 -11.52
CA ILE A 503 16.11 -13.38 -11.38
C ILE A 503 16.48 -12.81 -10.00
N ALA A 504 15.55 -12.11 -9.39
CA ALA A 504 15.72 -11.48 -8.10
C ALA A 504 15.33 -12.40 -6.92
N SER A 505 14.76 -13.57 -7.17
CA SER A 505 14.46 -14.64 -6.21
C SER A 505 15.63 -15.62 -6.07
#